data_35a27c8bd6dd84fe93db214e8066380d
#
_entry.id   35a27c8bd6dd84fe93db214e8066380d
#
_cell.length_a   1.000
_cell.length_b   1.000
_cell.length_c   1.000
_cell.angle_alpha   90.00
_cell.angle_beta   90.00
_cell.angle_gamma   90.00
#
_symmetry.space_group_name_H-M   'P 1'
#
loop_
_entity.id
_entity.type
_entity.pdbx_description
1 polymer ?
#
loop_
_entity_poly.entity_id
_entity_poly.type
_entity_poly.pdbx_seq_one_letter_code
_entity_poly.pdbx_strand_id
1 'polypeptide(L)'
;MLRGASTTPLQDKRAFLPKRKLTELTGLIGNTPLLGVAFWGPLTQSRREQILACAEPEAFEKEVQGLVAELKTSHTGFRHAGMRNIPARHAISATTQCIAVNGGERWMFQDVHQGGPAYSAGIRPGDLLLDSGGREIRPPEDLTFAVGERVDLKIERLHGGQERARLQLPVPKSQKHPVTAPDPVHAEILSDQIGLLKVAMFPGVVGIDVAKDIDRGIASLNGCSRLIVDLRGNTGGGIGGLRLMSYLTPGKLEVGYSLTRKRRERGYRKEELTRFGRIPSRKATLFWLAARYAFVEKSILVVTEGLGNRRFHGHVVLLVNEHTASAGEMVAAFAEENNLATIVGTKTPGRLLSGNAFKVGHGYILGLPVAGYLTWQGRMLENNGIVPAVAEGLSRDALREGRDTQLEKAANVARHL
;
A
#
# COMPACT_ATOMS: atom_id res chain seq x y z
N MET A 1 -31.85 -26.74 -33.85
CA MET A 1 -30.77 -27.57 -33.25
C MET A 1 -29.73 -26.64 -32.64
N LEU A 2 -29.89 -26.36 -31.37
CA LEU A 2 -28.96 -25.53 -30.59
C LEU A 2 -27.92 -26.47 -29.98
N ARG A 3 -26.68 -26.36 -30.37
CA ARG A 3 -25.56 -27.09 -29.75
C ARG A 3 -25.26 -26.44 -28.38
N GLY A 4 -25.50 -27.19 -27.31
CA GLY A 4 -25.11 -26.82 -25.96
C GLY A 4 -23.59 -26.71 -25.84
N ALA A 5 -23.10 -25.57 -25.43
CA ALA A 5 -21.73 -25.40 -25.00
C ALA A 5 -21.53 -26.10 -23.64
N SER A 6 -20.84 -27.22 -23.66
CA SER A 6 -20.37 -27.94 -22.48
C SER A 6 -19.35 -27.05 -21.75
N THR A 7 -19.74 -26.48 -20.64
CA THR A 7 -18.81 -25.87 -19.68
C THR A 7 -18.16 -26.98 -18.87
N THR A 8 -17.06 -27.51 -19.40
CA THR A 8 -16.16 -28.37 -18.62
C THR A 8 -15.56 -27.52 -17.50
N PRO A 9 -15.66 -27.94 -16.22
CA PRO A 9 -14.96 -27.26 -15.13
C PRO A 9 -13.46 -27.28 -15.44
N LEU A 10 -12.82 -26.12 -15.43
CA LEU A 10 -11.36 -26.01 -15.48
C LEU A 10 -10.81 -26.77 -14.26
N GLN A 11 -10.36 -28.00 -14.47
CA GLN A 11 -9.64 -28.78 -13.47
C GLN A 11 -8.50 -27.93 -12.93
N ASP A 12 -8.48 -27.75 -11.62
CA ASP A 12 -7.45 -27.01 -10.91
C ASP A 12 -6.08 -27.73 -11.09
N LYS A 13 -5.30 -27.22 -12.03
CA LYS A 13 -3.97 -27.77 -12.36
C LYS A 13 -2.87 -27.22 -11.42
N ARG A 14 -3.21 -26.90 -10.18
CA ARG A 14 -2.19 -26.55 -9.19
C ARG A 14 -1.42 -27.81 -8.80
N ALA A 15 -0.18 -27.90 -9.23
CA ALA A 15 0.71 -29.00 -8.87
C ALA A 15 1.43 -28.64 -7.56
N PHE A 16 1.58 -29.63 -6.68
CA PHE A 16 2.34 -29.48 -5.43
C PHE A 16 3.80 -29.11 -5.69
N LEU A 17 4.37 -28.30 -4.80
CA LEU A 17 5.80 -28.06 -4.76
C LEU A 17 6.55 -29.35 -4.38
N PRO A 18 7.46 -29.90 -5.22
CA PRO A 18 8.28 -31.05 -4.85
C PRO A 18 9.11 -30.76 -3.60
N LYS A 19 9.46 -31.79 -2.82
CA LYS A 19 10.29 -31.69 -1.60
C LYS A 19 11.56 -30.84 -1.78
N ARG A 20 12.22 -30.96 -2.94
CA ARG A 20 13.41 -30.17 -3.29
C ARG A 20 13.10 -28.65 -3.35
N LYS A 21 11.92 -28.26 -3.84
CA LYS A 21 11.51 -26.87 -3.93
C LYS A 21 11.13 -26.27 -2.58
N LEU A 22 10.64 -27.08 -1.64
CA LEU A 22 10.43 -26.64 -0.27
C LEU A 22 11.76 -26.28 0.40
N THR A 23 12.84 -27.03 0.13
CA THR A 23 14.18 -26.70 0.63
C THR A 23 14.71 -25.40 0.04
N GLU A 24 14.44 -25.13 -1.26
CA GLU A 24 14.77 -23.84 -1.88
C GLU A 24 13.94 -22.68 -1.25
N LEU A 25 12.66 -22.90 -0.99
CA LEU A 25 11.77 -21.94 -0.32
C LEU A 25 12.30 -21.58 1.08
N THR A 26 12.64 -22.58 1.89
CA THR A 26 13.18 -22.37 3.24
C THR A 26 14.54 -21.68 3.21
N GLY A 27 15.38 -21.99 2.21
CA GLY A 27 16.64 -21.28 1.97
C GLY A 27 16.45 -19.80 1.59
N LEU A 28 15.46 -19.49 0.75
CA LEU A 28 15.11 -18.11 0.41
C LEU A 28 14.63 -17.34 1.64
N ILE A 29 13.76 -17.95 2.45
CA ILE A 29 13.26 -17.36 3.69
C ILE A 29 14.42 -17.13 4.68
N GLY A 30 15.29 -18.09 4.88
CA GLY A 30 16.45 -17.99 5.78
C GLY A 30 17.48 -16.92 5.39
N ASN A 31 17.47 -16.48 4.14
CA ASN A 31 18.34 -15.42 3.62
C ASN A 31 17.72 -14.02 3.68
N THR A 32 16.59 -13.84 4.37
CA THR A 32 15.97 -12.51 4.48
C THR A 32 16.82 -11.55 5.33
N PRO A 33 16.90 -10.26 4.95
CA PRO A 33 17.82 -9.29 5.58
C PRO A 33 17.52 -8.95 7.03
N LEU A 34 16.34 -9.29 7.54
CA LEU A 34 15.86 -8.81 8.84
C LEU A 34 15.87 -9.86 9.93
N LEU A 35 16.01 -11.15 9.57
CA LEU A 35 15.91 -12.26 10.50
C LEU A 35 17.20 -13.07 10.44
N GLY A 36 17.83 -13.27 11.59
CA GLY A 36 19.00 -14.14 11.67
C GLY A 36 18.65 -15.60 11.34
N VAL A 37 19.53 -16.28 10.61
CA VAL A 37 19.39 -17.71 10.22
C VAL A 37 19.05 -18.62 11.40
N ALA A 38 19.49 -18.26 12.62
CA ALA A 38 19.25 -19.02 13.85
C ALA A 38 17.77 -19.13 14.25
N PHE A 39 16.93 -18.18 13.84
CA PHE A 39 15.50 -18.18 14.18
C PHE A 39 14.67 -19.09 13.27
N TRP A 40 15.10 -19.26 12.02
CA TRP A 40 14.32 -19.94 10.98
C TRP A 40 14.49 -21.44 10.93
N GLY A 41 15.66 -21.95 11.29
CA GLY A 41 15.95 -23.38 11.25
C GLY A 41 14.94 -24.20 12.07
N PRO A 42 14.73 -23.91 13.36
CA PRO A 42 13.78 -24.62 14.20
C PRO A 42 12.33 -24.47 13.74
N LEU A 43 11.94 -23.26 13.31
CA LEU A 43 10.55 -22.94 12.90
C LEU A 43 10.16 -23.65 11.61
N THR A 44 11.04 -23.65 10.62
CA THR A 44 10.83 -24.36 9.35
C THR A 44 10.85 -25.87 9.53
N GLN A 45 11.63 -26.40 10.50
CA GLN A 45 11.70 -27.81 10.77
C GLN A 45 10.43 -28.34 11.44
N SER A 46 9.86 -27.61 12.40
CA SER A 46 8.62 -28.00 13.08
C SER A 46 7.41 -28.03 12.13
N ARG A 47 7.32 -27.10 11.16
CA ARG A 47 6.23 -27.06 10.18
C ARG A 47 6.48 -27.85 8.91
N ARG A 48 7.70 -28.32 8.69
CA ARG A 48 8.07 -28.99 7.44
C ARG A 48 7.24 -30.24 7.19
N GLU A 49 7.03 -31.04 8.20
CA GLU A 49 6.25 -32.28 8.11
C GLU A 49 4.78 -31.99 7.82
N GLN A 50 4.21 -30.98 8.48
CA GLN A 50 2.82 -30.54 8.23
C GLN A 50 2.62 -30.06 6.78
N ILE A 51 3.55 -29.22 6.29
CA ILE A 51 3.51 -28.71 4.92
C ILE A 51 3.66 -29.85 3.89
N LEU A 52 4.55 -30.82 4.16
CA LEU A 52 4.78 -31.97 3.28
C LEU A 52 3.63 -32.98 3.31
N ALA A 53 2.85 -33.01 4.38
CA ALA A 53 1.67 -33.89 4.52
C ALA A 53 0.42 -33.33 3.85
N CYS A 54 0.42 -32.06 3.40
CA CYS A 54 -0.73 -31.47 2.73
C CYS A 54 -1.05 -32.21 1.43
N ALA A 55 -2.25 -32.76 1.33
CA ALA A 55 -2.74 -33.44 0.13
C ALA A 55 -3.39 -32.48 -0.87
N GLU A 56 -3.91 -31.35 -0.41
CA GLU A 56 -4.62 -30.36 -1.24
C GLU A 56 -3.86 -29.04 -1.37
N PRO A 57 -3.92 -28.40 -2.56
CA PRO A 57 -3.21 -27.14 -2.83
C PRO A 57 -3.57 -26.00 -1.86
N GLU A 58 -4.84 -25.91 -1.47
CA GLU A 58 -5.34 -24.90 -0.54
C GLU A 58 -4.75 -25.10 0.87
N ALA A 59 -4.70 -26.33 1.36
CA ALA A 59 -4.09 -26.67 2.65
C ALA A 59 -2.60 -26.36 2.63
N PHE A 60 -1.90 -26.71 1.57
CA PHE A 60 -0.48 -26.39 1.37
C PHE A 60 -0.25 -24.87 1.37
N GLU A 61 -1.06 -24.12 0.62
CA GLU A 61 -0.93 -22.65 0.53
C GLU A 61 -1.15 -22.00 1.91
N LYS A 62 -2.16 -22.44 2.65
CA LYS A 62 -2.47 -21.98 4.00
C LYS A 62 -1.34 -22.25 4.99
N GLU A 63 -0.76 -23.46 4.98
CA GLU A 63 0.35 -23.80 5.87
C GLU A 63 1.60 -22.97 5.57
N VAL A 64 1.94 -22.78 4.28
CA VAL A 64 3.07 -21.91 3.89
C VAL A 64 2.80 -20.44 4.21
N GLN A 65 1.57 -19.95 4.02
CA GLN A 65 1.17 -18.61 4.44
C GLN A 65 1.31 -18.42 5.95
N GLY A 66 0.88 -19.42 6.74
CA GLY A 66 1.06 -19.45 8.20
C GLY A 66 2.53 -19.35 8.60
N LEU A 67 3.39 -20.16 7.97
CA LEU A 67 4.84 -20.09 8.20
C LEU A 67 5.41 -18.69 7.87
N VAL A 68 5.04 -18.13 6.74
CA VAL A 68 5.52 -16.81 6.30
C VAL A 68 4.99 -15.68 7.21
N ALA A 69 3.77 -15.80 7.72
CA ALA A 69 3.19 -14.84 8.65
C ALA A 69 3.94 -14.76 10.00
N GLU A 70 4.57 -15.85 10.43
CA GLU A 70 5.38 -15.88 11.66
C GLU A 70 6.64 -14.97 11.59
N LEU A 71 7.02 -14.50 10.39
CA LEU A 71 8.03 -13.46 10.21
C LEU A 71 7.64 -12.13 10.87
N LYS A 72 6.35 -11.87 11.05
CA LYS A 72 5.82 -10.63 11.61
C LYS A 72 6.41 -9.37 10.95
N THR A 73 6.69 -9.48 9.64
CA THR A 73 7.23 -8.37 8.84
C THR A 73 6.29 -8.04 7.68
N SER A 74 6.27 -6.80 7.29
CA SER A 74 5.56 -6.39 6.09
C SER A 74 6.23 -6.93 4.82
N HIS A 75 5.55 -6.82 3.68
CA HIS A 75 6.06 -7.28 2.38
C HIS A 75 6.37 -8.78 2.31
N THR A 76 5.80 -9.56 3.22
CA THR A 76 5.82 -11.03 3.20
C THR A 76 4.51 -11.58 2.68
N GLY A 77 4.58 -12.70 1.97
CA GLY A 77 3.38 -13.38 1.51
C GLY A 77 3.71 -14.57 0.61
N PHE A 78 2.80 -15.51 0.57
CA PHE A 78 2.88 -16.67 -0.30
C PHE A 78 1.56 -16.83 -1.04
N ARG A 79 1.59 -17.00 -2.35
CA ARG A 79 0.37 -17.14 -3.16
C ARG A 79 0.64 -17.86 -4.46
N HIS A 80 -0.38 -18.52 -4.99
CA HIS A 80 -0.35 -19.00 -6.37
C HIS A 80 -0.63 -17.85 -7.35
N ALA A 81 0.02 -17.84 -8.51
CA ALA A 81 -0.18 -16.82 -9.53
C ALA A 81 -1.61 -16.79 -10.10
N GLY A 82 -2.32 -17.93 -10.03
CA GLY A 82 -3.72 -18.07 -10.37
C GLY A 82 -4.68 -17.77 -9.22
N MET A 83 -4.20 -17.21 -8.09
CA MET A 83 -5.05 -16.86 -6.96
C MET A 83 -6.12 -15.86 -7.40
N ARG A 84 -7.37 -16.19 -7.09
CA ARG A 84 -8.52 -15.36 -7.45
C ARG A 84 -8.87 -14.34 -6.38
N ASN A 85 -8.73 -14.71 -5.10
CA ASN A 85 -9.15 -13.88 -3.98
C ASN A 85 -8.07 -12.86 -3.59
N ILE A 86 -8.44 -11.59 -3.55
CA ILE A 86 -7.56 -10.45 -3.27
C ILE A 86 -8.19 -9.58 -2.18
N PRO A 87 -7.39 -9.08 -1.21
CA PRO A 87 -7.90 -8.17 -0.18
C PRO A 87 -8.59 -6.93 -0.75
N ALA A 88 -9.65 -6.47 -0.09
CA ALA A 88 -10.50 -5.36 -0.51
C ALA A 88 -9.70 -4.13 -0.97
N ARG A 89 -8.73 -3.69 -0.20
CA ARG A 89 -7.88 -2.52 -0.53
C ARG A 89 -7.24 -2.59 -1.92
N HIS A 90 -6.94 -3.81 -2.41
CA HIS A 90 -6.32 -4.03 -3.73
C HIS A 90 -7.33 -4.44 -4.80
N ALA A 91 -8.46 -5.04 -4.40
CA ALA A 91 -9.48 -5.50 -5.32
C ALA A 91 -10.46 -4.40 -5.70
N ILE A 92 -10.87 -3.57 -4.74
CA ILE A 92 -11.92 -2.57 -4.92
C ILE A 92 -11.48 -1.12 -4.67
N SER A 93 -10.19 -0.90 -4.35
CA SER A 93 -9.61 0.42 -4.04
C SER A 93 -10.34 1.14 -2.90
N ALA A 94 -10.67 0.38 -1.86
CA ALA A 94 -11.29 0.91 -0.64
C ALA A 94 -10.69 0.21 0.60
N THR A 95 -10.59 0.95 1.69
CA THR A 95 -10.21 0.44 3.01
C THR A 95 -11.43 0.37 3.92
N THR A 96 -11.34 -0.43 4.97
CA THR A 96 -12.40 -0.61 5.94
C THR A 96 -11.89 -0.44 7.36
N GLN A 97 -12.72 0.11 8.22
CA GLN A 97 -12.49 0.23 9.66
C GLN A 97 -13.53 -0.58 10.42
N CYS A 98 -13.10 -1.32 11.45
CA CYS A 98 -14.02 -1.96 12.37
C CYS A 98 -14.63 -0.89 13.29
N ILE A 99 -15.96 -0.81 13.31
CA ILE A 99 -16.67 0.09 14.21
C ILE A 99 -17.77 -0.66 14.99
N ALA A 100 -18.01 -0.22 16.21
CA ALA A 100 -19.14 -0.69 17.00
C ALA A 100 -20.43 0.02 16.53
N VAL A 101 -21.47 -0.77 16.28
CA VAL A 101 -22.81 -0.28 15.95
C VAL A 101 -23.85 -1.08 16.76
N ASN A 102 -25.12 -0.63 16.75
CA ASN A 102 -26.18 -1.39 17.39
C ASN A 102 -26.26 -2.81 16.78
N GLY A 103 -26.03 -3.84 17.60
CA GLY A 103 -25.99 -5.24 17.17
C GLY A 103 -24.59 -5.82 16.92
N GLY A 104 -23.51 -5.13 17.33
CA GLY A 104 -22.14 -5.64 17.31
C GLY A 104 -21.20 -4.86 16.37
N GLU A 105 -20.08 -5.47 16.03
CA GLU A 105 -19.09 -4.85 15.17
C GLU A 105 -19.42 -5.00 13.68
N ARG A 106 -19.08 -3.98 12.89
CA ARG A 106 -19.22 -3.95 11.43
C ARG A 106 -18.00 -3.34 10.75
N TRP A 107 -17.80 -3.73 9.50
CA TRP A 107 -16.85 -3.05 8.62
C TRP A 107 -17.50 -1.80 8.04
N MET A 108 -16.96 -0.63 8.35
CA MET A 108 -17.27 0.65 7.71
C MET A 108 -16.27 0.91 6.57
N PHE A 109 -16.74 1.25 5.39
CA PHE A 109 -15.86 1.77 4.34
C PHE A 109 -15.30 3.12 4.77
N GLN A 110 -13.98 3.21 4.88
CA GLN A 110 -13.28 4.39 5.41
C GLN A 110 -12.74 5.24 4.28
N ASP A 111 -11.83 4.70 3.48
CA ASP A 111 -11.30 5.37 2.31
C ASP A 111 -11.85 4.69 1.06
N VAL A 112 -12.50 5.47 0.18
CA VAL A 112 -13.01 5.00 -1.10
C VAL A 112 -12.41 5.87 -2.19
N HIS A 113 -11.47 5.30 -2.95
CA HIS A 113 -10.71 6.06 -3.93
C HIS A 113 -11.45 6.19 -5.26
N GLN A 114 -11.45 7.40 -5.83
CA GLN A 114 -12.00 7.67 -7.16
C GLN A 114 -11.35 6.78 -8.22
N GLY A 115 -12.09 6.44 -9.27
CA GLY A 115 -11.64 5.53 -10.32
C GLY A 115 -11.60 4.06 -9.91
N GLY A 116 -11.77 3.73 -8.62
CA GLY A 116 -11.82 2.36 -8.12
C GLY A 116 -13.20 1.71 -8.26
N PRO A 117 -13.27 0.35 -8.22
CA PRO A 117 -14.53 -0.38 -8.34
C PRO A 117 -15.55 -0.04 -7.25
N ALA A 118 -15.13 0.15 -6.00
CA ALA A 118 -16.03 0.55 -4.92
C ALA A 118 -16.68 1.91 -5.19
N TYR A 119 -15.87 2.90 -5.60
CA TYR A 119 -16.38 4.23 -5.95
C TYR A 119 -17.37 4.17 -7.11
N SER A 120 -17.04 3.40 -8.16
CA SER A 120 -17.88 3.22 -9.36
C SER A 120 -19.19 2.50 -9.05
N ALA A 121 -19.20 1.61 -8.05
CA ALA A 121 -20.40 0.94 -7.55
C ALA A 121 -21.24 1.81 -6.60
N GLY A 122 -20.85 3.07 -6.40
CA GLY A 122 -21.57 4.01 -5.55
C GLY A 122 -21.30 3.88 -4.06
N ILE A 123 -20.33 3.06 -3.63
CA ILE A 123 -19.91 2.98 -2.22
C ILE A 123 -19.22 4.29 -1.82
N ARG A 124 -19.47 4.73 -0.60
CA ARG A 124 -18.93 5.98 -0.06
C ARG A 124 -18.36 5.77 1.36
N PRO A 125 -17.46 6.64 1.81
CA PRO A 125 -17.01 6.62 3.21
C PRO A 125 -18.21 6.70 4.17
N GLY A 126 -18.17 5.89 5.23
CA GLY A 126 -19.24 5.79 6.22
C GLY A 126 -20.33 4.74 5.91
N ASP A 127 -20.40 4.19 4.70
CA ASP A 127 -21.26 3.05 4.41
C ASP A 127 -20.79 1.81 5.20
N LEU A 128 -21.73 0.99 5.71
CA LEU A 128 -21.41 -0.25 6.40
C LEU A 128 -21.58 -1.44 5.48
N LEU A 129 -20.64 -2.38 5.54
CA LEU A 129 -20.78 -3.67 4.90
C LEU A 129 -21.65 -4.58 5.76
N LEU A 130 -22.72 -5.14 5.18
CA LEU A 130 -23.61 -6.12 5.83
C LEU A 130 -23.36 -7.53 5.32
N ASP A 131 -23.34 -7.73 4.00
CA ASP A 131 -23.02 -9.02 3.40
C ASP A 131 -22.27 -8.89 2.07
N SER A 132 -21.65 -9.99 1.65
CA SER A 132 -21.01 -10.15 0.36
C SER A 132 -21.53 -11.42 -0.30
N GLY A 133 -22.21 -11.28 -1.44
CA GLY A 133 -22.80 -12.42 -2.15
C GLY A 133 -23.84 -13.19 -1.35
N GLY A 134 -24.56 -12.53 -0.44
CA GLY A 134 -25.58 -13.13 0.43
C GLY A 134 -25.03 -13.76 1.71
N ARG A 135 -23.70 -13.71 1.94
CA ARG A 135 -23.08 -14.16 3.19
C ARG A 135 -22.74 -12.96 4.07
N GLU A 136 -23.22 -12.95 5.29
CA GLU A 136 -22.89 -11.91 6.27
C GLU A 136 -21.37 -11.89 6.52
N ILE A 137 -20.80 -10.68 6.52
CA ILE A 137 -19.37 -10.43 6.80
C ILE A 137 -19.27 -9.56 8.04
N ARG A 138 -18.50 -10.02 9.02
CA ARG A 138 -18.24 -9.29 10.28
C ARG A 138 -16.75 -9.27 10.59
N PRO A 139 -16.26 -8.23 11.28
CA PRO A 139 -14.95 -8.27 11.92
C PRO A 139 -14.82 -9.50 12.84
N PRO A 140 -13.65 -10.15 12.95
CA PRO A 140 -12.38 -9.78 12.30
C PRO A 140 -12.18 -10.43 10.92
N GLU A 141 -13.22 -11.01 10.29
CA GLU A 141 -13.07 -11.67 9.00
C GLU A 141 -12.61 -10.70 7.92
N ASP A 142 -11.48 -11.02 7.28
CA ASP A 142 -10.93 -10.22 6.19
C ASP A 142 -11.84 -10.23 4.96
N LEU A 143 -12.10 -9.04 4.41
CA LEU A 143 -12.85 -8.88 3.17
C LEU A 143 -11.93 -9.14 1.96
N THR A 144 -12.20 -10.23 1.25
CA THR A 144 -11.51 -10.59 0.02
C THR A 144 -12.48 -10.74 -1.14
N PHE A 145 -11.99 -10.51 -2.36
CA PHE A 145 -12.79 -10.56 -3.58
C PHE A 145 -12.12 -11.40 -4.65
N ALA A 146 -12.94 -12.14 -5.41
CA ALA A 146 -12.47 -12.89 -6.54
C ALA A 146 -12.30 -11.99 -7.78
N VAL A 147 -11.13 -12.07 -8.38
CA VAL A 147 -10.77 -11.28 -9.58
C VAL A 147 -11.59 -11.71 -10.79
N GLY A 148 -12.10 -10.74 -11.54
CA GLY A 148 -12.90 -10.97 -12.73
C GLY A 148 -14.37 -11.29 -12.45
N GLU A 149 -14.77 -11.37 -11.20
CA GLU A 149 -16.14 -11.69 -10.80
C GLU A 149 -17.00 -10.44 -10.60
N ARG A 150 -18.31 -10.68 -10.64
CA ARG A 150 -19.33 -9.72 -10.16
C ARG A 150 -19.70 -10.12 -8.76
N VAL A 151 -19.70 -9.15 -7.85
CA VAL A 151 -20.08 -9.37 -6.46
C VAL A 151 -21.12 -8.34 -6.07
N ASP A 152 -22.23 -8.79 -5.52
CA ASP A 152 -23.23 -7.92 -4.92
C ASP A 152 -22.92 -7.78 -3.42
N LEU A 153 -22.65 -6.56 -2.97
CA LEU A 153 -22.52 -6.22 -1.57
C LEU A 153 -23.84 -5.65 -1.06
N LYS A 154 -24.33 -6.17 0.06
CA LYS A 154 -25.37 -5.48 0.81
C LYS A 154 -24.73 -4.49 1.75
N ILE A 155 -25.08 -3.24 1.62
CA ILE A 155 -24.52 -2.14 2.41
C ILE A 155 -25.64 -1.37 3.13
N GLU A 156 -25.34 -0.83 4.28
CA GLU A 156 -26.15 0.17 4.93
C GLU A 156 -25.55 1.55 4.65
N ARG A 157 -26.33 2.42 4.05
CA ARG A 157 -25.92 3.77 3.72
C ARG A 157 -25.66 4.61 4.95
N LEU A 158 -24.82 5.61 4.80
CA LEU A 158 -24.47 6.54 5.87
C LEU A 158 -25.72 7.19 6.51
N HIS A 159 -26.70 7.58 5.70
CA HIS A 159 -27.95 8.22 6.15
C HIS A 159 -29.10 7.23 6.41
N GLY A 160 -28.80 5.94 6.51
CA GLY A 160 -29.76 4.86 6.68
C GLY A 160 -30.25 4.30 5.35
N GLY A 161 -31.00 3.20 5.46
CA GLY A 161 -31.41 2.42 4.30
C GLY A 161 -30.36 1.38 3.89
N GLN A 162 -30.86 0.25 3.42
CA GLN A 162 -30.03 -0.86 2.93
C GLN A 162 -30.11 -0.93 1.41
N GLU A 163 -28.99 -1.05 0.76
CA GLU A 163 -28.88 -1.13 -0.69
C GLU A 163 -27.94 -2.24 -1.12
N ARG A 164 -28.03 -2.62 -2.39
CA ARG A 164 -27.08 -3.52 -3.04
C ARG A 164 -26.16 -2.73 -3.96
N ALA A 165 -24.86 -2.74 -3.63
CA ALA A 165 -23.82 -2.21 -4.48
C ALA A 165 -23.25 -3.35 -5.33
N ARG A 166 -23.33 -3.22 -6.66
CA ARG A 166 -22.82 -4.23 -7.59
C ARG A 166 -21.39 -3.87 -7.99
N LEU A 167 -20.45 -4.68 -7.54
CA LEU A 167 -19.05 -4.57 -7.89
C LEU A 167 -18.75 -5.39 -9.15
N GLN A 168 -18.03 -4.80 -10.10
CA GLN A 168 -17.41 -5.51 -11.21
C GLN A 168 -15.90 -5.47 -10.99
N LEU A 169 -15.31 -6.60 -10.67
CA LEU A 169 -13.87 -6.69 -10.45
C LEU A 169 -13.15 -6.90 -11.78
N PRO A 170 -12.18 -6.05 -12.12
CA PRO A 170 -11.46 -6.21 -13.36
C PRO A 170 -10.54 -7.42 -13.32
N VAL A 171 -10.31 -8.03 -14.50
CA VAL A 171 -9.22 -8.99 -14.68
C VAL A 171 -7.94 -8.21 -14.91
N PRO A 172 -6.88 -8.45 -14.13
CA PRO A 172 -5.61 -7.74 -14.33
C PRO A 172 -5.04 -8.03 -15.71
N LYS A 173 -4.64 -6.98 -16.42
CA LYS A 173 -4.03 -7.10 -17.75
C LYS A 173 -2.70 -7.88 -17.74
N SER A 174 -2.06 -7.96 -16.59
CA SER A 174 -0.87 -8.81 -16.38
C SER A 174 -0.64 -9.00 -14.88
N GLN A 175 0.16 -10.02 -14.52
CA GLN A 175 0.58 -10.28 -13.12
C GLN A 175 1.43 -9.17 -12.49
N LYS A 176 1.90 -8.21 -13.29
CA LYS A 176 2.76 -7.10 -12.85
C LYS A 176 1.97 -5.84 -12.45
N HIS A 177 0.69 -5.77 -12.82
CA HIS A 177 -0.15 -4.62 -12.51
C HIS A 177 -1.04 -4.91 -11.30
N PRO A 178 -1.35 -3.91 -10.46
CA PRO A 178 -2.39 -4.06 -9.45
C PRO A 178 -3.70 -4.44 -10.13
N VAL A 179 -4.54 -5.18 -9.43
CA VAL A 179 -5.86 -5.59 -9.94
C VAL A 179 -6.70 -4.39 -10.29
N THR A 180 -6.68 -3.40 -9.41
CA THR A 180 -7.29 -2.10 -9.63
C THR A 180 -6.27 -1.01 -9.40
N ALA A 181 -6.35 0.04 -10.19
CA ALA A 181 -5.61 1.27 -9.97
C ALA A 181 -6.65 2.39 -9.88
N PRO A 182 -6.86 3.00 -8.70
CA PRO A 182 -7.67 4.19 -8.58
C PRO A 182 -6.98 5.35 -9.29
N ASP A 183 -7.69 6.46 -9.48
CA ASP A 183 -7.08 7.71 -9.88
C ASP A 183 -6.04 8.10 -8.83
N PRO A 184 -4.75 8.13 -9.18
CA PRO A 184 -3.70 8.21 -8.16
C PRO A 184 -3.65 9.57 -7.46
N VAL A 185 -4.07 10.63 -8.14
CA VAL A 185 -4.01 12.00 -7.63
C VAL A 185 -5.29 12.75 -7.95
N HIS A 186 -5.87 13.37 -6.94
CA HIS A 186 -6.99 14.30 -7.07
C HIS A 186 -6.63 15.61 -6.37
N ALA A 187 -6.95 16.74 -6.99
CA ALA A 187 -6.67 18.06 -6.43
C ALA A 187 -7.90 18.95 -6.52
N GLU A 188 -8.19 19.66 -5.43
CA GLU A 188 -9.30 20.63 -5.37
C GLU A 188 -8.93 21.80 -4.46
N ILE A 189 -9.54 22.95 -4.67
CA ILE A 189 -9.40 24.12 -3.80
C ILE A 189 -10.55 24.09 -2.81
N LEU A 190 -10.22 23.99 -1.54
CA LEU A 190 -11.15 24.19 -0.43
C LEU A 190 -11.35 25.70 -0.19
N SER A 191 -12.13 26.05 0.82
CA SER A 191 -12.25 27.46 1.26
C SER A 191 -10.91 28.02 1.76
N ASP A 192 -10.78 29.36 1.82
CA ASP A 192 -9.68 30.08 2.48
C ASP A 192 -8.27 29.84 1.91
N GLN A 193 -8.15 29.71 0.58
CA GLN A 193 -6.87 29.47 -0.10
C GLN A 193 -6.15 28.18 0.35
N ILE A 194 -6.89 27.21 0.82
CA ILE A 194 -6.39 25.88 1.16
C ILE A 194 -6.58 24.97 -0.05
N GLY A 195 -5.48 24.44 -0.58
CA GLY A 195 -5.49 23.37 -1.58
C GLY A 195 -5.53 22.01 -0.91
N LEU A 196 -6.32 21.10 -1.44
CA LEU A 196 -6.31 19.67 -1.09
C LEU A 196 -5.71 18.89 -2.24
N LEU A 197 -4.66 18.12 -1.94
CA LEU A 197 -4.05 17.15 -2.85
C LEU A 197 -4.18 15.76 -2.25
N LYS A 198 -5.15 14.98 -2.73
CA LYS A 198 -5.31 13.57 -2.33
C LYS A 198 -4.45 12.69 -3.21
N VAL A 199 -3.62 11.84 -2.59
CA VAL A 199 -2.76 10.88 -3.28
C VAL A 199 -3.12 9.48 -2.80
N ALA A 200 -3.88 8.74 -3.62
CA ALA A 200 -4.42 7.43 -3.27
C ALA A 200 -3.35 6.32 -3.25
N MET A 201 -2.33 6.42 -4.11
CA MET A 201 -1.22 5.47 -4.20
C MET A 201 -0.09 6.02 -5.07
N PHE A 202 1.06 5.33 -5.07
CA PHE A 202 2.22 5.63 -5.94
C PHE A 202 2.45 4.50 -6.96
N PRO A 203 1.63 4.39 -8.01
CA PRO A 203 1.71 3.29 -8.98
C PRO A 203 3.01 3.30 -9.77
N GLY A 204 3.47 2.09 -10.13
CA GLY A 204 4.69 1.88 -10.89
C GLY A 204 5.96 1.96 -10.05
N VAL A 205 6.98 1.16 -10.38
CA VAL A 205 8.21 1.06 -9.59
C VAL A 205 8.94 2.40 -9.47
N VAL A 206 9.05 3.13 -10.59
CA VAL A 206 9.73 4.44 -10.65
C VAL A 206 8.73 5.61 -10.51
N GLY A 207 7.43 5.37 -10.75
CA GLY A 207 6.39 6.36 -10.52
C GLY A 207 6.38 7.56 -11.47
N ILE A 208 6.75 7.37 -12.76
CA ILE A 208 6.82 8.47 -13.74
C ILE A 208 5.45 9.10 -13.97
N ASP A 209 4.41 8.29 -14.14
CA ASP A 209 3.07 8.80 -14.46
C ASP A 209 2.47 9.51 -13.23
N VAL A 210 2.55 8.91 -12.04
CA VAL A 210 2.06 9.57 -10.81
C VAL A 210 2.84 10.84 -10.47
N ALA A 211 4.14 10.92 -10.82
CA ALA A 211 4.89 12.17 -10.66
C ALA A 211 4.32 13.30 -11.52
N LYS A 212 3.91 12.99 -12.76
CA LYS A 212 3.23 13.96 -13.64
C LYS A 212 1.85 14.35 -13.11
N ASP A 213 1.13 13.39 -12.51
CA ASP A 213 -0.18 13.65 -11.91
C ASP A 213 -0.04 14.57 -10.70
N ILE A 214 1.00 14.35 -9.86
CA ILE A 214 1.35 15.27 -8.77
C ILE A 214 1.71 16.65 -9.31
N ASP A 215 2.53 16.74 -10.37
CA ASP A 215 2.89 18.02 -11.00
C ASP A 215 1.63 18.78 -11.46
N ARG A 216 0.67 18.07 -12.09
CA ARG A 216 -0.62 18.68 -12.53
C ARG A 216 -1.49 19.10 -11.34
N GLY A 217 -1.57 18.24 -10.31
CA GLY A 217 -2.33 18.53 -9.09
C GLY A 217 -1.79 19.77 -8.38
N ILE A 218 -0.49 19.87 -8.16
CA ILE A 218 0.12 21.07 -7.55
C ILE A 218 -0.10 22.31 -8.44
N ALA A 219 0.03 22.19 -9.75
CA ALA A 219 -0.20 23.31 -10.67
C ALA A 219 -1.65 23.82 -10.63
N SER A 220 -2.65 22.94 -10.47
CA SER A 220 -4.05 23.34 -10.34
C SER A 220 -4.39 24.04 -9.01
N LEU A 221 -3.52 23.91 -8.01
CA LEU A 221 -3.63 24.57 -6.70
C LEU A 221 -2.83 25.88 -6.64
N ASN A 222 -2.45 26.43 -7.80
CA ASN A 222 -1.75 27.70 -7.87
C ASN A 222 -2.59 28.81 -7.22
N GLY A 223 -1.95 29.62 -6.37
CA GLY A 223 -2.62 30.67 -5.58
C GLY A 223 -3.03 30.24 -4.18
N CYS A 224 -2.99 28.92 -3.84
CA CYS A 224 -3.17 28.48 -2.46
C CYS A 224 -1.90 28.77 -1.65
N SER A 225 -2.08 29.34 -0.46
CA SER A 225 -1.00 29.58 0.50
C SER A 225 -0.83 28.42 1.50
N ARG A 226 -1.78 27.49 1.51
CA ARG A 226 -1.82 26.32 2.38
C ARG A 226 -2.17 25.08 1.58
N LEU A 227 -1.55 23.96 1.93
CA LEU A 227 -1.74 22.68 1.26
C LEU A 227 -2.04 21.59 2.28
N ILE A 228 -3.14 20.90 2.09
CA ILE A 228 -3.42 19.63 2.75
C ILE A 228 -3.09 18.52 1.76
N VAL A 229 -2.15 17.64 2.11
CA VAL A 229 -1.85 16.41 1.37
C VAL A 229 -2.53 15.25 2.07
N ASP A 230 -3.56 14.69 1.44
CA ASP A 230 -4.31 13.55 1.99
C ASP A 230 -3.71 12.24 1.50
N LEU A 231 -3.04 11.53 2.42
CA LEU A 231 -2.44 10.20 2.23
C LEU A 231 -3.27 9.09 2.90
N ARG A 232 -4.47 9.37 3.37
CA ARG A 232 -5.33 8.35 3.98
C ARG A 232 -5.67 7.28 2.96
N GLY A 233 -5.60 6.02 3.38
CA GLY A 233 -5.80 4.87 2.50
C GLY A 233 -4.69 4.62 1.48
N ASN A 234 -3.61 5.42 1.47
CA ASN A 234 -2.47 5.23 0.57
C ASN A 234 -1.62 4.03 1.02
N THR A 235 -1.75 2.92 0.34
CA THR A 235 -0.99 1.69 0.65
C THR A 235 0.46 1.71 0.16
N GLY A 236 0.94 2.85 -0.33
CA GLY A 236 2.30 3.02 -0.84
C GLY A 236 2.40 2.76 -2.34
N GLY A 237 3.43 2.06 -2.73
CA GLY A 237 3.77 1.75 -4.13
C GLY A 237 5.25 1.96 -4.42
N GLY A 238 5.57 2.52 -5.57
CA GLY A 238 6.94 2.79 -5.99
C GLY A 238 7.49 4.13 -5.49
N ILE A 239 8.58 4.57 -6.11
CA ILE A 239 9.34 5.77 -5.70
C ILE A 239 8.65 7.09 -6.12
N GLY A 240 7.42 7.04 -6.63
CA GLY A 240 6.66 8.24 -7.06
C GLY A 240 6.45 9.28 -5.96
N GLY A 241 6.42 8.86 -4.69
CA GLY A 241 6.39 9.75 -3.52
C GLY A 241 7.56 10.73 -3.44
N LEU A 242 8.68 10.43 -4.13
CA LEU A 242 9.83 11.34 -4.23
C LEU A 242 9.46 12.69 -4.85
N ARG A 243 8.57 12.71 -5.86
CA ARG A 243 8.10 13.95 -6.45
C ARG A 243 7.31 14.78 -5.44
N LEU A 244 6.44 14.14 -4.67
CA LEU A 244 5.69 14.83 -3.61
C LEU A 244 6.63 15.42 -2.56
N MET A 245 7.58 14.62 -2.03
CA MET A 245 8.58 15.10 -1.09
C MET A 245 9.41 16.27 -1.65
N SER A 246 9.70 16.23 -2.96
CA SER A 246 10.45 17.30 -3.63
C SER A 246 9.68 18.62 -3.74
N TYR A 247 8.34 18.58 -3.69
CA TYR A 247 7.53 19.80 -3.58
C TYR A 247 7.54 20.41 -2.18
N LEU A 248 7.85 19.61 -1.14
CA LEU A 248 7.84 20.09 0.24
C LEU A 248 9.14 20.84 0.64
N THR A 249 10.22 20.70 -0.14
CA THR A 249 11.53 21.27 0.20
C THR A 249 12.12 22.15 -0.91
N PRO A 250 12.82 23.23 -0.56
CA PRO A 250 13.43 24.12 -1.56
C PRO A 250 14.62 23.47 -2.29
N GLY A 251 15.32 22.57 -1.65
CA GLY A 251 16.56 21.97 -2.15
C GLY A 251 16.54 20.46 -2.17
N LYS A 252 17.71 19.89 -2.37
CA LYS A 252 17.93 18.45 -2.23
C LYS A 252 18.17 18.12 -0.76
N LEU A 253 17.35 17.26 -0.21
CA LEU A 253 17.49 16.69 1.13
C LEU A 253 17.53 15.17 1.04
N GLU A 254 18.27 14.55 1.91
CA GLU A 254 18.29 13.12 2.10
C GLU A 254 16.96 12.67 2.75
N VAL A 255 16.32 11.67 2.13
CA VAL A 255 15.04 11.13 2.61
C VAL A 255 15.26 9.95 3.56
N GLY A 256 16.12 9.05 3.14
CA GLY A 256 16.41 7.83 3.87
C GLY A 256 17.11 6.83 2.97
N TYR A 257 17.44 5.67 3.51
CA TYR A 257 18.21 4.68 2.79
C TYR A 257 17.72 3.25 3.04
N SER A 258 17.88 2.42 2.03
CA SER A 258 17.63 0.99 2.11
C SER A 258 18.94 0.23 2.24
N LEU A 259 18.98 -0.78 3.11
CA LEU A 259 20.14 -1.63 3.32
C LEU A 259 19.78 -3.08 3.09
N THR A 260 20.56 -3.74 2.22
CA THR A 260 20.56 -5.21 2.14
C THR A 260 21.30 -5.79 3.34
N ARG A 261 20.97 -7.04 3.70
CA ARG A 261 21.67 -7.76 4.76
C ARG A 261 23.18 -7.78 4.53
N LYS A 262 23.61 -8.15 3.31
CA LYS A 262 25.01 -8.22 2.93
C LYS A 262 25.76 -6.89 3.15
N ARG A 263 25.14 -5.76 2.84
CA ARG A 263 25.75 -4.44 3.06
C ARG A 263 25.85 -4.12 4.55
N ARG A 264 24.79 -4.42 5.31
CA ARG A 264 24.78 -4.19 6.76
C ARG A 264 25.87 -5.01 7.48
N GLU A 265 26.04 -6.29 7.12
CA GLU A 265 27.06 -7.17 7.72
C GLU A 265 28.50 -6.76 7.37
N ARG A 266 28.71 -6.19 6.18
CA ARG A 266 30.04 -5.68 5.74
C ARG A 266 30.40 -4.33 6.32
N GLY A 267 29.46 -3.65 6.98
CA GLY A 267 29.60 -2.25 7.36
C GLY A 267 29.27 -1.30 6.22
N TYR A 268 28.84 -0.09 6.55
CA TYR A 268 28.48 0.93 5.57
C TYR A 268 28.62 2.33 6.15
N ARG A 269 28.84 3.28 5.25
CA ARG A 269 28.61 4.71 5.49
C ARG A 269 27.43 5.13 4.63
N LYS A 270 26.38 5.69 5.23
CA LYS A 270 25.15 6.02 4.52
C LYS A 270 25.35 7.06 3.42
N GLU A 271 26.33 7.94 3.59
CA GLU A 271 26.70 9.00 2.64
C GLU A 271 27.29 8.44 1.34
N GLU A 272 27.89 7.23 1.40
CA GLU A 272 28.56 6.55 0.28
C GLU A 272 27.60 5.64 -0.52
N LEU A 273 26.36 5.48 -0.06
CA LEU A 273 25.38 4.68 -0.76
C LEU A 273 25.01 5.29 -2.11
N THR A 274 24.69 4.42 -3.07
CA THR A 274 24.24 4.86 -4.38
C THR A 274 22.99 5.73 -4.27
N ARG A 275 23.05 6.95 -4.77
CA ARG A 275 21.99 7.95 -4.66
C ARG A 275 20.94 7.78 -5.74
N PHE A 276 19.68 7.75 -5.36
CA PHE A 276 18.52 7.91 -6.23
C PHE A 276 17.82 9.23 -5.88
N GLY A 277 17.89 10.20 -6.78
CA GLY A 277 17.37 11.56 -6.50
C GLY A 277 16.74 12.21 -7.72
N ARG A 278 16.19 11.42 -8.67
CA ARG A 278 15.51 11.98 -9.83
C ARG A 278 14.56 10.95 -10.46
N ILE A 279 13.29 11.31 -10.60
CA ILE A 279 12.32 10.54 -11.40
C ILE A 279 12.52 10.89 -12.87
N PRO A 280 12.74 9.91 -13.78
CA PRO A 280 12.86 10.17 -15.20
C PRO A 280 11.59 10.81 -15.77
N SER A 281 11.74 11.76 -16.69
CA SER A 281 10.60 12.40 -17.35
C SER A 281 9.99 11.54 -18.45
N ARG A 282 10.74 10.56 -18.99
CA ARG A 282 10.32 9.69 -20.10
C ARG A 282 10.55 8.22 -19.78
N LYS A 283 9.63 7.35 -20.21
CA LYS A 283 9.75 5.89 -20.03
C LYS A 283 10.96 5.29 -20.75
N ALA A 284 11.40 5.89 -21.86
CA ALA A 284 12.60 5.46 -22.58
C ALA A 284 13.88 5.51 -21.73
N THR A 285 13.95 6.41 -20.75
CA THR A 285 15.12 6.52 -19.84
C THR A 285 15.14 5.42 -18.78
N LEU A 286 14.06 4.64 -18.63
CA LEU A 286 14.02 3.50 -17.70
C LEU A 286 15.05 2.41 -18.06
N PHE A 287 15.35 2.25 -19.35
CA PHE A 287 16.39 1.30 -19.78
C PHE A 287 17.76 1.68 -19.18
N TRP A 288 18.15 2.92 -19.30
CA TRP A 288 19.41 3.41 -18.74
C TRP A 288 19.44 3.36 -17.20
N LEU A 289 18.29 3.63 -16.59
CA LEU A 289 18.15 3.50 -15.14
C LEU A 289 18.31 2.04 -14.71
N ALA A 290 17.64 1.13 -15.39
CA ALA A 290 17.76 -0.31 -15.13
C ALA A 290 19.19 -0.82 -15.34
N ALA A 291 19.85 -0.42 -16.45
CA ALA A 291 21.25 -0.76 -16.71
C ALA A 291 22.18 -0.22 -15.59
N ARG A 292 21.98 1.04 -15.15
CA ARG A 292 22.77 1.64 -14.09
C ARG A 292 22.63 0.88 -12.76
N TYR A 293 21.42 0.43 -12.41
CA TYR A 293 21.16 -0.25 -11.14
C TYR A 293 21.28 -1.78 -11.22
N ALA A 294 21.41 -2.37 -12.41
CA ALA A 294 21.58 -3.81 -12.58
C ALA A 294 22.89 -4.33 -11.96
N PHE A 295 23.94 -3.52 -12.02
CA PHE A 295 25.29 -3.84 -11.55
C PHE A 295 25.64 -3.22 -10.19
N VAL A 296 24.74 -2.42 -9.62
CA VAL A 296 24.95 -1.75 -8.35
C VAL A 296 24.28 -2.54 -7.22
N GLU A 297 24.91 -2.55 -6.07
CA GLU A 297 24.32 -3.13 -4.87
C GLU A 297 22.97 -2.44 -4.56
N LYS A 298 21.97 -3.24 -4.14
CA LYS A 298 20.59 -2.80 -3.92
C LYS A 298 20.40 -1.92 -2.67
N SER A 299 21.51 -1.49 -2.03
CA SER A 299 21.48 -0.51 -0.94
C SER A 299 21.53 0.89 -1.53
N ILE A 300 20.46 1.66 -1.33
CA ILE A 300 20.22 2.93 -2.03
C ILE A 300 19.88 4.03 -1.03
N LEU A 301 20.48 5.20 -1.20
CA LEU A 301 20.08 6.44 -0.56
C LEU A 301 19.09 7.20 -1.45
N VAL A 302 17.94 7.52 -0.92
CA VAL A 302 16.91 8.33 -1.59
C VAL A 302 17.13 9.80 -1.23
N VAL A 303 17.14 10.68 -2.22
CA VAL A 303 17.35 12.13 -2.08
C VAL A 303 16.29 12.85 -2.89
N THR A 304 15.73 13.96 -2.40
CA THR A 304 14.75 14.76 -3.15
C THR A 304 15.33 15.32 -4.46
N GLU A 305 14.46 15.66 -5.41
CA GLU A 305 14.89 16.09 -6.76
C GLU A 305 15.47 17.52 -6.77
N GLY A 306 15.09 18.38 -5.81
CA GLY A 306 15.46 19.78 -5.76
C GLY A 306 14.76 20.57 -6.87
N LEU A 307 13.45 20.80 -6.70
CA LEU A 307 12.62 21.50 -7.70
C LEU A 307 12.83 23.02 -7.74
N GLY A 308 13.61 23.58 -6.81
CA GLY A 308 13.85 25.03 -6.73
C GLY A 308 12.56 25.82 -6.55
N ASN A 309 12.35 26.85 -7.38
CA ASN A 309 11.17 27.71 -7.31
C ASN A 309 9.83 27.01 -7.66
N ARG A 310 9.87 25.76 -8.17
CA ARG A 310 8.65 24.99 -8.42
C ARG A 310 8.08 24.31 -7.17
N ARG A 311 8.79 24.37 -6.03
CA ARG A 311 8.26 23.85 -4.77
C ARG A 311 6.95 24.53 -4.40
N PHE A 312 6.17 23.88 -3.54
CA PHE A 312 5.02 24.57 -2.93
C PHE A 312 5.52 25.65 -1.95
N HIS A 313 4.98 26.86 -2.08
CA HIS A 313 5.38 28.02 -1.28
C HIS A 313 4.29 28.32 -0.24
N GLY A 314 4.26 27.55 0.84
CA GLY A 314 3.26 27.74 1.87
C GLY A 314 3.35 26.66 2.94
N HIS A 315 2.39 26.69 3.86
CA HIS A 315 2.30 25.71 4.94
C HIS A 315 1.66 24.42 4.45
N VAL A 316 2.15 23.30 4.95
CA VAL A 316 1.67 21.98 4.55
C VAL A 316 1.18 21.20 5.78
N VAL A 317 0.03 20.54 5.60
CA VAL A 317 -0.50 19.55 6.53
C VAL A 317 -0.57 18.21 5.79
N LEU A 318 -0.11 17.13 6.43
CA LEU A 318 -0.28 15.77 5.92
C LEU A 318 -1.36 15.06 6.71
N LEU A 319 -2.38 14.54 6.00
CA LEU A 319 -3.39 13.64 6.56
C LEU A 319 -2.95 12.19 6.36
N VAL A 320 -2.90 11.43 7.45
CA VAL A 320 -2.56 10.00 7.44
C VAL A 320 -3.57 9.20 8.26
N ASN A 321 -3.64 7.89 7.98
CA ASN A 321 -4.41 6.96 8.81
C ASN A 321 -3.73 5.59 8.93
N GLU A 322 -4.37 4.65 9.62
CA GLU A 322 -3.91 3.28 9.83
C GLU A 322 -3.75 2.46 8.55
N HIS A 323 -4.16 3.00 7.41
CA HIS A 323 -3.98 2.40 6.08
C HIS A 323 -2.88 3.09 5.26
N THR A 324 -2.35 4.23 5.72
CA THR A 324 -1.19 4.89 5.10
C THR A 324 0.06 4.06 5.34
N ALA A 325 0.62 3.44 4.29
CA ALA A 325 1.70 2.47 4.43
C ALA A 325 2.83 2.69 3.41
N SER A 326 3.99 2.09 3.67
CA SER A 326 5.12 1.99 2.74
C SER A 326 5.59 3.38 2.25
N ALA A 327 5.53 3.66 0.94
CA ALA A 327 5.92 4.96 0.40
C ALA A 327 5.11 6.14 0.99
N GLY A 328 3.87 5.91 1.44
CA GLY A 328 3.08 6.91 2.18
C GLY A 328 3.72 7.26 3.52
N GLU A 329 4.18 6.25 4.27
CA GLU A 329 4.90 6.47 5.53
C GLU A 329 6.28 7.10 5.31
N MET A 330 6.95 6.79 4.20
CA MET A 330 8.21 7.44 3.84
C MET A 330 8.03 8.95 3.62
N VAL A 331 6.94 9.36 2.95
CA VAL A 331 6.60 10.79 2.77
C VAL A 331 6.32 11.44 4.12
N ALA A 332 5.53 10.81 4.98
CA ALA A 332 5.18 11.35 6.29
C ALA A 332 6.42 11.49 7.20
N ALA A 333 7.26 10.45 7.27
CA ALA A 333 8.51 10.49 8.04
C ALA A 333 9.46 11.57 7.57
N PHE A 334 9.63 11.70 6.25
CA PHE A 334 10.48 12.74 5.67
C PHE A 334 9.99 14.15 6.03
N ALA A 335 8.69 14.38 5.93
CA ALA A 335 8.10 15.67 6.27
C ALA A 335 8.22 15.99 7.76
N GLU A 336 8.00 14.99 8.63
CA GLU A 336 8.15 15.11 10.08
C GLU A 336 9.60 15.43 10.48
N GLU A 337 10.57 14.62 10.03
CA GLU A 337 11.98 14.77 10.39
C GLU A 337 12.61 16.08 9.94
N ASN A 338 12.08 16.71 8.90
CA ASN A 338 12.56 17.97 8.36
C ASN A 338 11.66 19.17 8.71
N ASN A 339 10.64 19.00 9.56
CA ASN A 339 9.68 20.04 9.95
C ASN A 339 9.01 20.71 8.74
N LEU A 340 8.66 19.92 7.70
CA LEU A 340 8.10 20.42 6.45
C LEU A 340 6.57 20.42 6.44
N ALA A 341 5.94 19.67 7.36
CA ALA A 341 4.50 19.59 7.48
C ALA A 341 4.05 19.18 8.89
N THR A 342 2.86 19.60 9.28
CA THR A 342 2.18 19.07 10.46
C THR A 342 1.40 17.83 10.08
N ILE A 343 1.60 16.71 10.81
CA ILE A 343 0.90 15.45 10.54
C ILE A 343 -0.35 15.37 11.39
N VAL A 344 -1.49 15.11 10.75
CA VAL A 344 -2.83 15.01 11.34
C VAL A 344 -3.42 13.64 11.01
N GLY A 345 -4.19 13.04 11.92
CA GLY A 345 -4.95 11.82 11.68
C GLY A 345 -4.74 10.72 12.71
N THR A 346 -4.62 9.47 12.28
CA THR A 346 -4.37 8.30 13.14
C THR A 346 -3.01 7.68 12.86
N LYS A 347 -2.48 6.91 13.83
CA LYS A 347 -1.18 6.26 13.73
C LYS A 347 -1.11 5.34 12.50
N THR A 348 -0.03 5.43 11.71
CA THR A 348 0.20 4.54 10.58
C THR A 348 0.69 3.15 11.01
N PRO A 349 0.54 2.10 10.16
CA PRO A 349 0.77 0.72 10.59
C PRO A 349 2.24 0.33 10.73
N GLY A 350 3.19 1.10 10.22
CA GLY A 350 4.60 0.73 10.22
C GLY A 350 4.89 -0.43 9.26
N ARG A 351 4.62 -0.24 7.98
CA ARG A 351 4.84 -1.26 6.94
C ARG A 351 5.78 -0.73 5.86
N LEU A 352 7.03 -0.54 6.21
CA LEU A 352 8.01 0.07 5.30
C LEU A 352 9.30 -0.76 5.20
N LEU A 353 9.29 -1.69 4.25
CA LEU A 353 10.44 -2.49 3.82
C LEU A 353 10.53 -2.49 2.29
N SER A 354 11.69 -2.83 1.76
CA SER A 354 11.84 -3.11 0.34
C SER A 354 11.56 -4.59 0.10
N GLY A 355 10.42 -4.91 -0.54
CA GLY A 355 10.03 -6.26 -0.87
C GLY A 355 10.43 -6.69 -2.28
N ASN A 356 10.55 -8.00 -2.49
CA ASN A 356 10.66 -8.62 -3.82
C ASN A 356 9.80 -9.87 -3.91
N ALA A 357 9.40 -10.23 -5.14
CA ALA A 357 8.62 -11.42 -5.42
C ALA A 357 9.47 -12.46 -6.13
N PHE A 358 9.53 -13.66 -5.58
CA PHE A 358 10.31 -14.79 -6.08
C PHE A 358 9.37 -15.86 -6.63
N LYS A 359 9.59 -16.27 -7.87
CA LYS A 359 8.92 -17.43 -8.45
C LYS A 359 9.57 -18.71 -7.89
N VAL A 360 8.80 -19.47 -7.14
CA VAL A 360 9.32 -20.68 -6.46
C VAL A 360 8.89 -21.99 -7.14
N GLY A 361 8.34 -21.90 -8.36
CA GLY A 361 7.88 -23.03 -9.15
C GLY A 361 6.38 -23.29 -9.02
N HIS A 362 5.85 -24.15 -9.90
CA HIS A 362 4.43 -24.58 -9.93
C HIS A 362 3.41 -23.42 -9.85
N GLY A 363 3.76 -22.23 -10.36
CA GLY A 363 2.89 -21.06 -10.31
C GLY A 363 2.92 -20.30 -8.98
N TYR A 364 3.64 -20.76 -7.97
CA TYR A 364 3.74 -20.08 -6.68
C TYR A 364 4.73 -18.91 -6.70
N ILE A 365 4.36 -17.88 -5.95
CA ILE A 365 5.13 -16.65 -5.77
C ILE A 365 5.29 -16.43 -4.26
N LEU A 366 6.55 -16.26 -3.84
CA LEU A 366 6.93 -15.90 -2.48
C LEU A 366 7.34 -14.42 -2.45
N GLY A 367 6.63 -13.60 -1.69
CA GLY A 367 7.02 -12.24 -1.37
C GLY A 367 7.90 -12.23 -0.12
N LEU A 368 9.05 -11.56 -0.18
CA LEU A 368 9.94 -11.39 0.97
C LEU A 368 10.56 -10.00 0.98
N PRO A 369 10.82 -9.43 2.17
CA PRO A 369 11.63 -8.23 2.28
C PRO A 369 13.09 -8.55 1.91
N VAL A 370 13.68 -7.72 1.06
CA VAL A 370 15.06 -7.88 0.58
C VAL A 370 16.00 -6.80 1.11
N ALA A 371 15.45 -5.69 1.64
CA ALA A 371 16.21 -4.65 2.31
C ALA A 371 15.36 -3.98 3.39
N GLY A 372 15.99 -3.60 4.48
CA GLY A 372 15.42 -2.74 5.51
C GLY A 372 15.50 -1.28 5.06
N TYR A 373 14.49 -0.47 5.43
CA TYR A 373 14.51 0.98 5.22
C TYR A 373 14.74 1.69 6.55
N LEU A 374 15.57 2.72 6.51
CA LEU A 374 15.79 3.67 7.61
C LEU A 374 15.63 5.09 7.07
N THR A 375 15.01 5.95 7.86
CA THR A 375 14.99 7.38 7.58
C THR A 375 16.42 7.94 7.58
N TRP A 376 16.63 9.16 7.12
CA TRP A 376 17.96 9.78 7.16
C TRP A 376 18.51 9.88 8.58
N GLN A 377 17.66 10.09 9.58
CA GLN A 377 18.05 10.10 10.99
C GLN A 377 18.27 8.69 11.58
N GLY A 378 18.04 7.63 10.80
CA GLY A 378 18.28 6.24 11.22
C GLY A 378 17.09 5.59 11.92
N ARG A 379 15.88 6.18 11.91
CA ARG A 379 14.67 5.61 12.47
C ARG A 379 14.13 4.49 11.59
N MET A 380 13.81 3.36 12.18
CA MET A 380 13.12 2.24 11.52
C MET A 380 11.61 2.42 11.69
N LEU A 381 10.88 2.45 10.59
CA LEU A 381 9.42 2.59 10.61
C LEU A 381 8.69 1.24 10.70
N GLU A 382 9.32 0.17 10.24
CA GLU A 382 8.72 -1.17 10.30
C GLU A 382 8.27 -1.50 11.72
N ASN A 383 7.00 -1.88 11.88
CA ASN A 383 6.28 -2.14 13.14
C ASN A 383 6.12 -0.93 14.09
N ASN A 384 6.67 0.25 13.76
CA ASN A 384 6.57 1.45 14.59
C ASN A 384 5.58 2.47 14.02
N GLY A 385 5.62 2.69 12.70
CA GLY A 385 4.78 3.66 12.02
C GLY A 385 5.08 5.11 12.38
N ILE A 386 4.18 5.99 11.98
CA ILE A 386 4.20 7.43 12.29
C ILE A 386 3.05 7.74 13.25
N VAL A 387 3.35 8.45 14.31
CA VAL A 387 2.35 8.97 15.25
C VAL A 387 2.06 10.41 14.87
N PRO A 388 0.83 10.76 14.45
CA PRO A 388 0.50 12.13 14.10
C PRO A 388 0.72 13.11 15.26
N ALA A 389 1.22 14.31 14.95
CA ALA A 389 1.35 15.39 15.92
C ALA A 389 -0.02 15.87 16.44
N VAL A 390 -1.05 15.76 15.59
CA VAL A 390 -2.44 16.07 15.91
C VAL A 390 -3.28 14.82 15.65
N ALA A 391 -3.65 14.14 16.73
CA ALA A 391 -4.48 12.94 16.63
C ALA A 391 -5.94 13.31 16.35
N GLU A 392 -6.53 12.68 15.32
CA GLU A 392 -7.93 12.82 14.95
C GLU A 392 -8.43 11.56 14.25
N GLY A 393 -9.53 10.99 14.73
CA GLY A 393 -10.18 9.83 14.15
C GLY A 393 -11.29 10.22 13.17
N LEU A 394 -11.66 9.31 12.26
CA LEU A 394 -12.83 9.50 11.42
C LEU A 394 -14.11 9.13 12.19
N SER A 395 -15.04 10.06 12.32
CA SER A 395 -16.32 9.85 12.99
C SER A 395 -17.43 9.57 12.00
N ARG A 396 -18.10 8.41 12.13
CA ARG A 396 -19.27 8.08 11.29
C ARG A 396 -20.45 9.04 11.55
N ASP A 397 -20.63 9.47 12.77
CA ASP A 397 -21.73 10.39 13.09
C ASP A 397 -21.49 11.79 12.49
N ALA A 398 -20.24 12.27 12.53
CA ALA A 398 -19.89 13.51 11.82
C ALA A 398 -20.03 13.36 10.29
N LEU A 399 -19.70 12.21 9.72
CA LEU A 399 -19.93 11.94 8.30
C LEU A 399 -21.42 12.00 7.94
N ARG A 400 -22.34 11.57 8.83
CA ARG A 400 -23.79 11.73 8.64
C ARG A 400 -24.23 13.19 8.54
N GLU A 401 -23.49 14.08 9.19
CA GLU A 401 -23.68 15.52 9.11
C GLU A 401 -22.94 16.16 7.92
N GLY A 402 -22.34 15.35 7.05
CA GLY A 402 -21.56 15.82 5.91
C GLY A 402 -20.16 16.32 6.25
N ARG A 403 -19.65 15.98 7.45
CA ARG A 403 -18.37 16.46 7.98
C ARG A 403 -17.33 15.35 8.06
N ASP A 404 -16.19 15.56 7.45
CA ASP A 404 -14.98 14.71 7.64
C ASP A 404 -14.13 15.30 8.76
N THR A 405 -14.20 14.70 9.95
CA THR A 405 -13.52 15.19 11.16
C THR A 405 -12.01 15.35 10.98
N GLN A 406 -11.38 14.43 10.27
CA GLN A 406 -9.94 14.49 10.01
C GLN A 406 -9.59 15.62 9.04
N LEU A 407 -10.38 15.80 7.97
CA LEU A 407 -10.17 16.88 7.00
C LEU A 407 -10.46 18.25 7.63
N GLU A 408 -11.54 18.36 8.42
CA GLU A 408 -11.86 19.58 9.19
C GLU A 408 -10.72 19.94 10.15
N LYS A 409 -10.17 18.95 10.86
CA LYS A 409 -9.05 19.15 11.76
C LYS A 409 -7.80 19.61 11.02
N ALA A 410 -7.49 18.99 9.87
CA ALA A 410 -6.37 19.40 9.02
C ALA A 410 -6.54 20.82 8.47
N ALA A 411 -7.76 21.18 8.03
CA ALA A 411 -8.06 22.53 7.58
C ALA A 411 -7.93 23.56 8.71
N ASN A 412 -8.37 23.21 9.92
CA ASN A 412 -8.18 24.05 11.08
C ASN A 412 -6.71 24.26 11.41
N VAL A 413 -5.92 23.20 11.47
CA VAL A 413 -4.45 23.30 11.65
C VAL A 413 -3.83 24.18 10.56
N ALA A 414 -4.20 23.97 9.29
CA ALA A 414 -3.68 24.75 8.18
C ALA A 414 -3.99 26.26 8.29
N ARG A 415 -5.13 26.65 8.84
CA ARG A 415 -5.49 28.06 9.04
C ARG A 415 -4.65 28.76 10.12
N HIS A 416 -4.12 28.01 11.09
CA HIS A 416 -3.36 28.54 12.21
C HIS A 416 -1.84 28.45 12.00
N LEU A 417 -1.39 27.90 10.90
CA LEU A 417 0.00 27.91 10.44
C LEU A 417 0.24 29.14 9.53
#